data_f4c99216525d5564fdbf5649c378a838
#
_entry.id   f4c99216525d5564fdbf5649c378a838
#
_cell.length_a   1.000
_cell.length_b   1.000
_cell.length_c   1.000
_cell.angle_alpha   90.00
_cell.angle_beta   90.00
_cell.angle_gamma   90.00
#
_symmetry.space_group_name_H-M   'P 1'
#
loop_
_entity.id
_entity.type
_entity.pdbx_description
1 polymer ?
#
loop_
_entity_poly.entity_id
_entity_poly.type
_entity_poly.pdbx_seq_one_letter_code
_entity_poly.pdbx_strand_id
1 'polypeptide(L)'
;YERHYANIQETLAGLLKKAREITGPIQVIPVITGSGGLTLSSHLEVPFVQEVVAVASALQDFAPQTDVAIELGGEDAKIIYFTGGIDQRMNGICAGGTGSFIDQMAALLQTDASGLNDYAEHYKAIYPIAARCGVFAKSDIQPLINEGATREDLAASIFQAVVNQTISGLACGKPIRGNVAFLGGPLHFLPQLRESFIRTLRLTPEQVIAPDHSHLFAAVGAAMNPQDNQEAIPLETLIQRLSSGIKMDFEVKRMEPLFKDQEDYDRFCARHASNHVKSGDLSSYEGCCYLGIDAGSTTTKAALVGEDGTLLYRFYDNNNGSPLATAIRAIREIKEQLPETARIAYSCSTGYGEALLKAALMLDEGEVETISHYYAAAFFEPDVDCILDIGGQDMKCIKIKDGTVDSVQLNEACSSGCGSFIETFARSLNYSVEDFAREALFAKNPTDLGTRCTVFMNSNVKQAQKEGATVADISAGLAYSVIKNALFKVIKITNASDLGEHVVVQGGTFYNDACLLYTSPSPRDRTRS
;
A
#
# COMPACT_ATOMS: atom_id res chain seq x y z
N TYR A 1 -9.66 1.62 -22.72
CA TYR A 1 -9.05 1.93 -21.42
C TYR A 1 -9.13 0.71 -20.50
N GLU A 2 -8.01 0.33 -19.92
CA GLU A 2 -7.93 -0.77 -18.96
C GLU A 2 -6.81 -0.49 -17.96
N ARG A 3 -7.03 -0.83 -16.68
CA ARG A 3 -5.99 -0.71 -15.63
C ARG A 3 -5.08 -1.93 -15.71
N HIS A 4 -3.78 -1.72 -15.81
CA HIS A 4 -2.82 -2.81 -16.02
C HIS A 4 -2.26 -3.42 -14.71
N TYR A 5 -2.51 -2.85 -13.54
CA TYR A 5 -2.06 -3.35 -12.24
C TYR A 5 -0.61 -3.90 -12.27
N ALA A 6 0.31 -3.16 -12.89
CA ALA A 6 1.69 -3.55 -13.13
C ALA A 6 1.92 -4.53 -14.29
N ASN A 7 0.91 -5.17 -14.83
CA ASN A 7 1.04 -6.11 -15.95
C ASN A 7 0.77 -5.42 -17.28
N ILE A 8 1.64 -4.45 -17.63
CA ILE A 8 1.47 -3.60 -18.81
C ILE A 8 1.44 -4.45 -20.09
N GLN A 9 2.34 -5.41 -20.21
CA GLN A 9 2.51 -6.21 -21.41
C GLN A 9 1.29 -7.07 -21.72
N GLU A 10 0.79 -7.83 -20.76
CA GLU A 10 -0.40 -8.68 -20.94
C GLU A 10 -1.66 -7.84 -21.15
N THR A 11 -1.82 -6.74 -20.39
CA THR A 11 -2.96 -5.85 -20.54
C THR A 11 -2.97 -5.22 -21.94
N LEU A 12 -1.81 -4.75 -22.43
CA LEU A 12 -1.72 -4.20 -23.79
C LEU A 12 -2.00 -5.28 -24.84
N ALA A 13 -1.43 -6.48 -24.71
CA ALA A 13 -1.71 -7.60 -25.60
C ALA A 13 -3.20 -7.95 -25.61
N GLY A 14 -3.86 -7.95 -24.45
CA GLY A 14 -5.29 -8.16 -24.31
C GLY A 14 -6.12 -7.09 -25.04
N LEU A 15 -5.76 -5.81 -24.85
CA LEU A 15 -6.41 -4.70 -25.54
C LEU A 15 -6.25 -4.79 -27.06
N LEU A 16 -5.07 -5.12 -27.56
CA LEU A 16 -4.84 -5.27 -29.01
C LEU A 16 -5.59 -6.47 -29.59
N LYS A 17 -5.72 -7.58 -28.86
CA LYS A 17 -6.57 -8.71 -29.25
C LYS A 17 -8.03 -8.32 -29.34
N LYS A 18 -8.58 -7.62 -28.34
CA LYS A 18 -9.95 -7.08 -28.37
C LYS A 18 -10.15 -6.12 -29.56
N ALA A 19 -9.17 -5.25 -29.82
CA ALA A 19 -9.22 -4.37 -30.98
C ALA A 19 -9.30 -5.17 -32.29
N ARG A 20 -8.47 -6.21 -32.44
CA ARG A 20 -8.47 -7.10 -33.61
C ARG A 20 -9.78 -7.86 -33.80
N GLU A 21 -10.42 -8.27 -32.71
CA GLU A 21 -11.75 -8.92 -32.77
C GLU A 21 -12.81 -7.98 -33.34
N ILE A 22 -12.72 -6.68 -33.03
CA ILE A 22 -13.66 -5.65 -33.49
C ILE A 22 -13.38 -5.24 -34.94
N THR A 23 -12.12 -5.00 -35.27
CA THR A 23 -11.72 -4.42 -36.57
C THR A 23 -11.39 -5.47 -37.64
N GLY A 24 -11.16 -6.72 -37.25
CA GLY A 24 -10.53 -7.73 -38.11
C GLY A 24 -9.05 -7.46 -38.35
N PRO A 25 -8.44 -8.14 -39.37
CA PRO A 25 -7.03 -7.91 -39.71
C PRO A 25 -6.88 -6.54 -40.38
N ILE A 26 -6.13 -5.64 -39.70
CA ILE A 26 -5.84 -4.27 -40.18
C ILE A 26 -4.36 -3.97 -40.13
N GLN A 27 -3.96 -2.98 -40.94
CA GLN A 27 -2.66 -2.31 -40.85
C GLN A 27 -2.82 -1.10 -39.92
N VAL A 28 -1.84 -0.87 -39.06
CA VAL A 28 -1.80 0.26 -38.13
C VAL A 28 -0.47 1.00 -38.21
N ILE A 29 -0.50 2.30 -37.96
CA ILE A 29 0.67 3.15 -37.75
C ILE A 29 0.74 3.42 -36.23
N PRO A 30 1.42 2.56 -35.47
CA PRO A 30 1.40 2.65 -34.02
C PRO A 30 2.36 3.71 -33.51
N VAL A 31 1.92 4.47 -32.50
CA VAL A 31 2.74 5.42 -31.73
C VAL A 31 2.50 5.18 -30.25
N ILE A 32 3.55 5.24 -29.46
CA ILE A 32 3.47 5.01 -28.02
C ILE A 32 3.78 6.32 -27.27
N THR A 33 3.07 6.53 -26.17
CA THR A 33 3.32 7.60 -25.22
C THR A 33 3.17 7.13 -23.79
N GLY A 34 3.46 8.00 -22.83
CA GLY A 34 3.33 7.72 -21.40
C GLY A 34 4.63 7.27 -20.75
N SER A 35 4.72 7.43 -19.44
CA SER A 35 5.94 7.16 -18.66
C SER A 35 6.44 5.72 -18.77
N GLY A 36 5.52 4.73 -18.90
CA GLY A 36 5.86 3.32 -19.16
C GLY A 36 6.10 2.96 -20.63
N GLY A 37 5.88 3.91 -21.54
CA GLY A 37 5.88 3.65 -22.98
C GLY A 37 7.26 3.53 -23.61
N LEU A 38 8.29 4.14 -23.02
CA LEU A 38 9.62 4.19 -23.64
C LEU A 38 10.24 2.80 -23.83
N THR A 39 10.18 1.96 -22.82
CA THR A 39 10.66 0.57 -22.89
C THR A 39 9.84 -0.26 -23.87
N LEU A 40 8.50 -0.11 -23.85
CA LEU A 40 7.62 -0.77 -24.80
C LEU A 40 7.89 -0.34 -26.25
N SER A 41 8.15 0.94 -26.46
CA SER A 41 8.50 1.52 -27.77
C SER A 41 9.74 0.81 -28.37
N SER A 42 10.79 0.66 -27.59
CA SER A 42 12.01 -0.04 -28.01
C SER A 42 11.75 -1.53 -28.30
N HIS A 43 10.98 -2.21 -27.45
CA HIS A 43 10.67 -3.64 -27.62
C HIS A 43 9.76 -3.91 -28.81
N LEU A 44 8.77 -3.05 -29.01
CA LEU A 44 7.82 -3.17 -30.11
C LEU A 44 8.35 -2.57 -31.41
N GLU A 45 9.51 -1.92 -31.39
CA GLU A 45 10.06 -1.17 -32.53
C GLU A 45 9.04 -0.15 -33.08
N VAL A 46 8.42 0.60 -32.15
CA VAL A 46 7.37 1.57 -32.44
C VAL A 46 7.83 2.95 -31.97
N PRO A 47 7.59 4.04 -32.71
CA PRO A 47 7.95 5.37 -32.28
C PRO A 47 7.33 5.77 -30.95
N PHE A 48 8.09 6.56 -30.20
CA PHE A 48 7.66 7.16 -28.94
C PHE A 48 7.47 8.67 -29.10
N VAL A 49 6.37 9.20 -28.60
CA VAL A 49 6.13 10.63 -28.47
C VAL A 49 6.02 11.02 -27.01
N GLN A 50 6.60 12.16 -26.65
CA GLN A 50 6.47 12.66 -25.28
C GLN A 50 5.01 13.00 -24.96
N GLU A 51 4.57 12.64 -23.78
CA GLU A 51 3.18 12.77 -23.37
C GLU A 51 2.68 14.22 -23.40
N VAL A 52 3.53 15.19 -23.05
CA VAL A 52 3.18 16.62 -23.14
C VAL A 52 2.90 17.04 -24.58
N VAL A 53 3.67 16.54 -25.53
CA VAL A 53 3.46 16.83 -26.96
C VAL A 53 2.15 16.19 -27.42
N ALA A 54 1.92 14.95 -27.06
CA ALA A 54 0.67 14.24 -27.38
C ALA A 54 -0.56 14.98 -26.82
N VAL A 55 -0.54 15.31 -25.53
CA VAL A 55 -1.66 16.03 -24.89
C VAL A 55 -1.87 17.42 -25.51
N ALA A 56 -0.79 18.15 -25.79
CA ALA A 56 -0.86 19.46 -26.44
C ALA A 56 -1.51 19.38 -27.83
N SER A 57 -1.13 18.38 -28.64
CA SER A 57 -1.72 18.15 -29.96
C SER A 57 -3.21 17.84 -29.87
N ALA A 58 -3.61 16.95 -28.95
CA ALA A 58 -5.02 16.64 -28.75
C ALA A 58 -5.82 17.86 -28.31
N LEU A 59 -5.30 18.68 -27.38
CA LEU A 59 -5.98 19.89 -26.95
C LEU A 59 -6.09 20.94 -28.05
N GLN A 60 -5.05 21.09 -28.87
CA GLN A 60 -5.05 22.04 -29.98
C GLN A 60 -6.18 21.77 -30.97
N ASP A 61 -6.52 20.49 -31.20
CA ASP A 61 -7.55 20.10 -32.16
C ASP A 61 -8.94 20.01 -31.52
N PHE A 62 -9.04 19.47 -30.29
CA PHE A 62 -10.33 19.18 -29.65
C PHE A 62 -10.79 20.23 -28.64
N ALA A 63 -9.88 21.04 -28.11
CA ALA A 63 -10.17 22.09 -27.13
C ALA A 63 -9.20 23.29 -27.27
N PRO A 64 -9.15 23.96 -28.46
CA PRO A 64 -8.14 25.00 -28.75
C PRO A 64 -8.25 26.24 -27.86
N GLN A 65 -9.34 26.41 -27.15
CA GLN A 65 -9.55 27.53 -26.20
C GLN A 65 -8.89 27.28 -24.84
N THR A 66 -8.15 26.17 -24.66
CA THR A 66 -7.53 25.84 -23.38
C THR A 66 -6.35 26.75 -23.08
N ASP A 67 -6.39 27.44 -21.95
CA ASP A 67 -5.26 28.24 -21.43
C ASP A 67 -4.35 27.40 -20.53
N VAL A 68 -4.94 26.53 -19.71
CA VAL A 68 -4.22 25.65 -18.78
C VAL A 68 -4.85 24.27 -18.80
N ALA A 69 -4.05 23.20 -18.84
CA ALA A 69 -4.53 21.85 -18.62
C ALA A 69 -4.01 21.29 -17.29
N ILE A 70 -4.90 20.69 -16.51
CA ILE A 70 -4.56 19.89 -15.33
C ILE A 70 -4.82 18.43 -15.69
N GLU A 71 -3.76 17.64 -15.69
CA GLU A 71 -3.82 16.22 -15.98
C GLU A 71 -3.43 15.43 -14.76
N LEU A 72 -4.33 14.56 -14.29
CA LEU A 72 -4.04 13.60 -13.23
C LEU A 72 -4.04 12.19 -13.82
N GLY A 73 -2.88 11.56 -13.80
CA GLY A 73 -2.68 10.17 -14.13
C GLY A 73 -2.78 9.26 -12.91
N GLY A 74 -2.54 7.98 -13.13
CA GLY A 74 -2.41 7.00 -12.03
C GLY A 74 -1.24 7.34 -11.11
N GLU A 75 -0.16 7.85 -11.66
CA GLU A 75 1.10 8.07 -10.96
C GLU A 75 1.70 9.47 -11.18
N ASP A 76 1.29 10.13 -12.23
CA ASP A 76 1.78 11.44 -12.61
C ASP A 76 0.66 12.48 -12.45
N ALA A 77 1.04 13.68 -12.04
CA ALA A 77 0.20 14.86 -12.03
C ALA A 77 0.92 15.96 -12.80
N LYS A 78 0.22 16.64 -13.69
CA LYS A 78 0.81 17.67 -14.55
C LYS A 78 -0.07 18.90 -14.62
N ILE A 79 0.58 20.05 -14.73
CA ILE A 79 -0.07 21.31 -15.13
C ILE A 79 0.66 21.81 -16.37
N ILE A 80 -0.07 22.05 -17.45
CA ILE A 80 0.45 22.51 -18.72
C ILE A 80 -0.17 23.88 -18.99
N TYR A 81 0.65 24.90 -19.16
CA TYR A 81 0.24 26.25 -19.53
C TYR A 81 0.51 26.47 -21.02
N PHE A 82 -0.47 27.02 -21.72
CA PHE A 82 -0.37 27.28 -23.17
C PHE A 82 -0.16 28.78 -23.50
N THR A 83 -0.45 29.66 -22.56
CA THR A 83 -0.30 31.10 -22.76
C THR A 83 1.18 31.54 -22.71
N GLY A 84 1.69 32.05 -23.82
CA GLY A 84 3.09 32.52 -23.94
C GLY A 84 4.10 31.40 -24.23
N GLY A 85 3.64 30.28 -24.71
CA GLY A 85 4.42 29.07 -24.98
C GLY A 85 4.06 27.93 -24.00
N ILE A 86 4.47 26.71 -24.34
CA ILE A 86 4.17 25.53 -23.49
C ILE A 86 5.13 25.53 -22.29
N ASP A 87 4.57 25.70 -21.07
CA ASP A 87 5.27 25.50 -19.79
C ASP A 87 4.63 24.33 -19.07
N GLN A 88 5.34 23.23 -18.98
CA GLN A 88 4.89 22.02 -18.29
C GLN A 88 5.53 21.89 -16.92
N ARG A 89 4.70 21.55 -15.94
CA ARG A 89 5.13 21.22 -14.58
C ARG A 89 4.55 19.87 -14.20
N MET A 90 5.39 19.01 -13.68
CA MET A 90 5.03 17.64 -13.32
C MET A 90 5.55 17.33 -11.93
N ASN A 91 4.81 16.50 -11.20
CA ASN A 91 5.29 15.97 -9.92
C ASN A 91 6.57 15.14 -10.17
N GLY A 92 7.57 15.36 -9.32
CA GLY A 92 8.80 14.57 -9.34
C GLY A 92 8.59 13.19 -8.70
N ILE A 93 9.19 12.98 -7.54
CA ILE A 93 9.24 11.67 -6.85
C ILE A 93 7.98 11.41 -5.99
N CYS A 94 7.17 12.44 -5.72
CA CYS A 94 6.04 12.34 -4.80
C CYS A 94 4.75 11.94 -5.53
N ALA A 95 4.15 10.83 -5.13
CA ALA A 95 2.85 10.38 -5.65
C ALA A 95 1.65 11.15 -5.07
N GLY A 96 1.86 12.12 -4.18
CA GLY A 96 0.79 12.96 -3.67
C GLY A 96 0.08 13.71 -4.79
N GLY A 97 -1.24 13.71 -4.78
CA GLY A 97 -2.05 14.34 -5.82
C GLY A 97 -2.31 13.48 -7.05
N THR A 98 -1.99 12.20 -7.05
CA THR A 98 -2.19 11.27 -8.17
C THR A 98 -3.27 10.22 -7.88
N GLY A 99 -3.65 9.45 -8.91
CA GLY A 99 -4.60 8.34 -8.76
C GLY A 99 -4.14 7.29 -7.75
N SER A 100 -2.85 6.98 -7.68
CA SER A 100 -2.30 6.05 -6.69
C SER A 100 -2.46 6.56 -5.25
N PHE A 101 -2.36 7.87 -5.03
CA PHE A 101 -2.66 8.46 -3.72
C PHE A 101 -4.15 8.27 -3.37
N ILE A 102 -5.04 8.52 -4.33
CA ILE A 102 -6.49 8.35 -4.15
C ILE A 102 -6.82 6.89 -3.84
N ASP A 103 -6.25 5.93 -4.58
CA ASP A 103 -6.44 4.49 -4.32
C ASP A 103 -5.98 4.10 -2.91
N GLN A 104 -4.84 4.63 -2.44
CA GLN A 104 -4.33 4.37 -1.08
C GLN A 104 -5.26 4.92 0.00
N MET A 105 -5.81 6.13 -0.21
CA MET A 105 -6.73 6.74 0.75
C MET A 105 -8.10 6.06 0.72
N ALA A 106 -8.57 5.64 -0.44
CA ALA A 106 -9.79 4.85 -0.57
C ALA A 106 -9.67 3.51 0.18
N ALA A 107 -8.53 2.83 0.03
CA ALA A 107 -8.26 1.59 0.76
C ALA A 107 -8.26 1.79 2.29
N LEU A 108 -7.76 2.94 2.79
CA LEU A 108 -7.80 3.27 4.21
C LEU A 108 -9.25 3.40 4.72
N LEU A 109 -10.16 3.91 3.90
CA LEU A 109 -11.60 4.01 4.19
C LEU A 109 -12.39 2.75 3.81
N GLN A 110 -11.69 1.66 3.44
CA GLN A 110 -12.27 0.37 3.05
C GLN A 110 -13.23 0.48 1.87
N THR A 111 -12.83 1.25 0.85
CA THR A 111 -13.55 1.46 -0.39
C THR A 111 -12.56 1.54 -1.56
N ASP A 112 -13.06 1.73 -2.76
CA ASP A 112 -12.27 2.06 -3.95
C ASP A 112 -12.43 3.54 -4.34
N ALA A 113 -11.78 3.97 -5.41
CA ALA A 113 -11.83 5.35 -5.88
C ALA A 113 -13.26 5.78 -6.25
N SER A 114 -14.09 4.88 -6.80
CA SER A 114 -15.49 5.17 -7.13
C SER A 114 -16.31 5.39 -5.86
N GLY A 115 -16.21 4.48 -4.89
CA GLY A 115 -16.90 4.61 -3.62
C GLY A 115 -16.43 5.83 -2.82
N LEU A 116 -15.14 6.23 -2.95
CA LEU A 116 -14.65 7.48 -2.37
C LEU A 116 -15.35 8.70 -3.00
N ASN A 117 -15.58 8.67 -4.33
CA ASN A 117 -16.32 9.72 -5.04
C ASN A 117 -17.77 9.79 -4.56
N ASP A 118 -18.43 8.64 -4.41
CA ASP A 118 -19.82 8.57 -3.94
C ASP A 118 -19.97 9.11 -2.50
N TYR A 119 -19.03 8.78 -1.61
CA TYR A 119 -19.00 9.39 -0.27
C TYR A 119 -18.83 10.90 -0.34
N ALA A 120 -17.89 11.39 -1.15
CA ALA A 120 -17.61 12.82 -1.25
C ALA A 120 -18.78 13.66 -1.79
N GLU A 121 -19.80 13.06 -2.39
CA GLU A 121 -21.00 13.76 -2.83
C GLU A 121 -21.85 14.30 -1.66
N HIS A 122 -21.76 13.65 -0.50
CA HIS A 122 -22.64 13.90 0.65
C HIS A 122 -21.92 14.54 1.86
N TYR A 123 -20.72 15.09 1.67
CA TYR A 123 -19.96 15.70 2.75
C TYR A 123 -20.63 16.93 3.37
N LYS A 124 -20.35 17.18 4.64
CA LYS A 124 -20.82 18.34 5.40
C LYS A 124 -19.66 19.22 5.87
N ALA A 125 -18.49 18.63 6.09
CA ALA A 125 -17.29 19.32 6.56
C ALA A 125 -16.05 18.83 5.80
N ILE A 126 -15.02 19.69 5.73
CA ILE A 126 -13.71 19.36 5.16
C ILE A 126 -12.67 19.54 6.25
N TYR A 127 -11.95 18.49 6.57
CA TYR A 127 -10.85 18.49 7.54
C TYR A 127 -9.53 18.85 6.86
N PRO A 128 -8.63 19.55 7.55
CA PRO A 128 -7.28 19.79 7.04
C PRO A 128 -6.48 18.47 7.05
N ILE A 129 -6.16 17.98 5.87
CA ILE A 129 -5.28 16.82 5.66
C ILE A 129 -4.01 17.31 4.99
N ALA A 130 -2.85 16.86 5.48
CA ALA A 130 -1.57 17.25 4.91
C ALA A 130 -1.44 16.84 3.44
N ALA A 131 -1.26 17.84 2.58
CA ALA A 131 -1.17 17.68 1.14
C ALA A 131 0.25 17.34 0.66
N ARG A 132 1.10 16.69 1.47
CA ARG A 132 2.51 16.49 1.14
C ARG A 132 2.90 15.05 0.82
N CYS A 133 2.33 14.08 1.51
CA CYS A 133 2.72 12.68 1.38
C CYS A 133 1.57 11.79 1.84
N GLY A 134 1.36 10.65 1.18
CA GLY A 134 0.35 9.67 1.59
C GLY A 134 0.52 9.14 3.02
N VAL A 135 1.76 9.15 3.53
CA VAL A 135 2.05 8.78 4.93
C VAL A 135 1.51 9.84 5.91
N PHE A 136 1.80 11.12 5.66
CA PHE A 136 1.27 12.20 6.51
C PHE A 136 -0.25 12.33 6.38
N ALA A 137 -0.80 12.18 5.19
CA ALA A 137 -2.24 12.14 5.00
C ALA A 137 -2.89 11.03 5.82
N LYS A 138 -2.29 9.84 5.86
CA LYS A 138 -2.76 8.72 6.68
C LYS A 138 -2.67 9.03 8.18
N SER A 139 -1.60 9.67 8.63
CA SER A 139 -1.42 10.09 10.02
C SER A 139 -2.45 11.14 10.45
N ASP A 140 -2.91 11.98 9.53
CA ASP A 140 -3.98 12.96 9.80
C ASP A 140 -5.36 12.31 9.77
N ILE A 141 -5.59 11.35 8.86
CA ILE A 141 -6.90 10.71 8.68
C ILE A 141 -7.21 9.74 9.84
N GLN A 142 -6.20 8.99 10.32
CA GLN A 142 -6.43 7.97 11.34
C GLN A 142 -7.00 8.53 12.66
N PRO A 143 -6.49 9.63 13.23
CA PRO A 143 -7.13 10.28 14.37
C PRO A 143 -8.57 10.71 14.10
N LEU A 144 -8.84 11.29 12.92
CA LEU A 144 -10.18 11.71 12.55
C LEU A 144 -11.19 10.56 12.50
N ILE A 145 -10.75 9.38 11.98
CA ILE A 145 -11.55 8.15 12.02
C ILE A 145 -11.86 7.78 13.48
N ASN A 146 -10.85 7.80 14.34
CA ASN A 146 -11.01 7.45 15.75
C ASN A 146 -11.90 8.43 16.52
N GLU A 147 -11.93 9.69 16.10
CA GLU A 147 -12.79 10.76 16.63
C GLU A 147 -14.22 10.73 16.07
N GLY A 148 -14.50 9.82 15.13
CA GLY A 148 -15.83 9.61 14.56
C GLY A 148 -16.17 10.50 13.37
N ALA A 149 -15.16 11.04 12.65
CA ALA A 149 -15.40 11.73 11.39
C ALA A 149 -16.08 10.80 10.38
N THR A 150 -17.04 11.32 9.64
CA THR A 150 -17.80 10.53 8.68
C THR A 150 -16.96 10.18 7.45
N ARG A 151 -17.29 9.09 6.76
CA ARG A 151 -16.60 8.70 5.52
C ARG A 151 -16.79 9.74 4.42
N GLU A 152 -17.94 10.38 4.40
CA GLU A 152 -18.31 11.44 3.47
C GLU A 152 -17.39 12.66 3.63
N ASP A 153 -17.21 13.11 4.86
CA ASP A 153 -16.34 14.25 5.18
C ASP A 153 -14.86 13.93 4.92
N LEU A 154 -14.42 12.72 5.26
CA LEU A 154 -13.06 12.27 5.01
C LEU A 154 -12.77 12.14 3.51
N ALA A 155 -13.72 11.63 2.72
CA ALA A 155 -13.58 11.51 1.28
C ALA A 155 -13.42 12.88 0.60
N ALA A 156 -14.26 13.85 0.95
CA ALA A 156 -14.14 15.22 0.46
C ALA A 156 -12.84 15.89 0.91
N SER A 157 -12.38 15.60 2.14
CA SER A 157 -11.11 16.10 2.68
C SER A 157 -9.90 15.53 1.94
N ILE A 158 -9.94 14.25 1.57
CA ILE A 158 -8.92 13.60 0.74
C ILE A 158 -8.86 14.25 -0.64
N PHE A 159 -9.99 14.48 -1.29
CA PHE A 159 -10.02 15.16 -2.58
C PHE A 159 -9.49 16.60 -2.48
N GLN A 160 -9.83 17.31 -1.41
CA GLN A 160 -9.27 18.64 -1.17
C GLN A 160 -7.75 18.61 -0.96
N ALA A 161 -7.21 17.56 -0.30
CA ALA A 161 -5.77 17.38 -0.15
C ALA A 161 -5.08 17.13 -1.51
N VAL A 162 -5.69 16.33 -2.40
CA VAL A 162 -5.22 16.14 -3.79
C VAL A 162 -5.15 17.46 -4.53
N VAL A 163 -6.21 18.26 -4.46
CA VAL A 163 -6.27 19.59 -5.10
C VAL A 163 -5.18 20.51 -4.57
N ASN A 164 -5.05 20.62 -3.25
CA ASN A 164 -4.06 21.45 -2.60
C ASN A 164 -2.63 21.02 -2.98
N GLN A 165 -2.36 19.71 -3.01
CA GLN A 165 -1.05 19.17 -3.42
C GLN A 165 -0.75 19.50 -4.88
N THR A 166 -1.71 19.34 -5.77
CA THR A 166 -1.54 19.62 -7.20
C THR A 166 -1.27 21.11 -7.43
N ILE A 167 -2.08 21.97 -6.83
CA ILE A 167 -1.95 23.42 -7.01
C ILE A 167 -0.66 23.93 -6.35
N SER A 168 -0.43 23.65 -5.07
CA SER A 168 0.74 24.17 -4.35
C SER A 168 2.06 23.55 -4.82
N GLY A 169 2.04 22.24 -5.09
CA GLY A 169 3.23 21.49 -5.46
C GLY A 169 3.66 21.69 -6.92
N LEU A 170 2.72 21.86 -7.85
CA LEU A 170 3.03 21.98 -9.27
C LEU A 170 2.97 23.42 -9.78
N ALA A 171 1.94 24.17 -9.43
CA ALA A 171 1.84 25.55 -9.91
C ALA A 171 2.95 26.45 -9.31
N CYS A 172 3.44 26.14 -8.10
CA CYS A 172 4.54 26.86 -7.45
C CYS A 172 4.38 28.39 -7.53
N GLY A 173 3.17 28.90 -7.26
CA GLY A 173 2.84 30.33 -7.30
C GLY A 173 2.47 30.86 -8.68
N LYS A 174 2.64 30.11 -9.78
CA LYS A 174 2.13 30.54 -11.10
C LYS A 174 0.61 30.43 -11.11
N PRO A 175 -0.13 31.51 -11.42
CA PRO A 175 -1.58 31.49 -11.35
C PRO A 175 -2.18 30.57 -12.43
N ILE A 176 -3.17 29.76 -12.04
CA ILE A 176 -4.02 28.99 -12.95
C ILE A 176 -5.22 29.88 -13.29
N ARG A 177 -5.28 30.37 -14.51
CA ARG A 177 -6.32 31.33 -14.95
C ARG A 177 -6.75 31.04 -16.39
N GLY A 178 -7.92 31.56 -16.78
CA GLY A 178 -8.50 31.35 -18.10
C GLY A 178 -9.30 30.03 -18.16
N ASN A 179 -9.33 29.44 -19.32
CA ASN A 179 -10.05 28.20 -19.57
C ASN A 179 -9.18 27.01 -19.14
N VAL A 180 -9.69 26.21 -18.22
CA VAL A 180 -8.95 25.10 -17.62
C VAL A 180 -9.50 23.76 -18.09
N ALA A 181 -8.68 22.99 -18.78
CA ALA A 181 -8.99 21.63 -19.20
C ALA A 181 -8.62 20.60 -18.10
N PHE A 182 -9.56 19.71 -17.80
CA PHE A 182 -9.40 18.63 -16.83
C PHE A 182 -9.24 17.30 -17.55
N LEU A 183 -8.03 16.69 -17.45
CA LEU A 183 -7.62 15.51 -18.19
C LEU A 183 -7.16 14.38 -17.27
N GLY A 184 -7.10 13.17 -17.82
CA GLY A 184 -6.63 11.98 -17.13
C GLY A 184 -7.74 11.23 -16.38
N GLY A 185 -7.45 9.98 -16.02
CA GLY A 185 -8.42 9.06 -15.42
C GLY A 185 -9.10 9.61 -14.15
N PRO A 186 -8.35 10.06 -13.14
CA PRO A 186 -8.94 10.60 -11.92
C PRO A 186 -9.92 11.74 -12.14
N LEU A 187 -9.60 12.70 -13.00
CA LEU A 187 -10.48 13.85 -13.29
C LEU A 187 -11.66 13.51 -14.21
N HIS A 188 -11.54 12.41 -14.97
CA HIS A 188 -12.64 11.91 -15.80
C HIS A 188 -13.66 11.09 -14.99
N PHE A 189 -13.17 10.13 -14.17
CA PHE A 189 -14.02 9.17 -13.47
C PHE A 189 -14.49 9.64 -12.09
N LEU A 190 -13.88 10.70 -11.52
CA LEU A 190 -14.19 11.21 -10.18
C LEU A 190 -14.70 12.66 -10.27
N PRO A 191 -16.00 12.87 -10.57
CA PRO A 191 -16.56 14.21 -10.70
C PRO A 191 -16.42 15.05 -9.45
N GLN A 192 -16.49 14.47 -8.24
CA GLN A 192 -16.31 15.21 -6.99
C GLN A 192 -14.88 15.74 -6.79
N LEU A 193 -13.89 15.03 -7.31
CA LEU A 193 -12.51 15.53 -7.36
C LEU A 193 -12.39 16.73 -8.30
N ARG A 194 -12.97 16.65 -9.50
CA ARG A 194 -12.99 17.76 -10.45
C ARG A 194 -13.72 18.98 -9.88
N GLU A 195 -14.86 18.76 -9.23
CA GLU A 195 -15.61 19.82 -8.56
C GLU A 195 -14.79 20.51 -7.45
N SER A 196 -13.97 19.74 -6.72
CA SER A 196 -13.06 20.30 -5.72
C SER A 196 -12.00 21.22 -6.34
N PHE A 197 -11.48 20.93 -7.54
CA PHE A 197 -10.64 21.84 -8.30
C PHE A 197 -11.38 23.10 -8.75
N ILE A 198 -12.57 22.95 -9.32
CA ILE A 198 -13.42 24.06 -9.81
C ILE A 198 -13.68 25.04 -8.65
N ARG A 199 -14.10 24.52 -7.51
CA ARG A 199 -14.37 25.31 -6.30
C ARG A 199 -13.11 26.01 -5.79
N THR A 200 -11.97 25.32 -5.70
CA THR A 200 -10.71 25.86 -5.16
C THR A 200 -10.14 26.95 -6.06
N LEU A 201 -10.20 26.74 -7.38
CA LEU A 201 -9.73 27.70 -8.39
C LEU A 201 -10.77 28.80 -8.67
N ARG A 202 -12.00 28.66 -8.14
CA ARG A 202 -13.13 29.59 -8.35
C ARG A 202 -13.44 29.80 -9.84
N LEU A 203 -13.44 28.72 -10.60
CA LEU A 203 -13.74 28.76 -12.03
C LEU A 203 -15.24 28.95 -12.25
N THR A 204 -15.57 29.77 -13.28
CA THR A 204 -16.95 29.81 -13.78
C THR A 204 -17.25 28.63 -14.71
N PRO A 205 -18.51 28.27 -14.93
CA PRO A 205 -18.85 27.15 -15.84
C PRO A 205 -18.24 27.27 -17.24
N GLU A 206 -18.12 28.50 -17.75
CA GLU A 206 -17.55 28.79 -19.08
C GLU A 206 -16.04 28.54 -19.14
N GLN A 207 -15.36 28.60 -18.00
CA GLN A 207 -13.90 28.38 -17.88
C GLN A 207 -13.57 26.89 -17.72
N VAL A 208 -14.56 26.02 -17.48
CA VAL A 208 -14.34 24.60 -17.27
C VAL A 208 -14.39 23.86 -18.60
N ILE A 209 -13.30 23.21 -18.96
CA ILE A 209 -13.21 22.32 -20.12
C ILE A 209 -13.05 20.89 -19.61
N ALA A 210 -14.10 20.09 -19.74
CA ALA A 210 -14.11 18.68 -19.41
C ALA A 210 -14.53 17.86 -20.66
N PRO A 211 -13.59 17.61 -21.59
CA PRO A 211 -13.92 16.95 -22.83
C PRO A 211 -14.42 15.52 -22.61
N ASP A 212 -15.29 15.05 -23.48
CA ASP A 212 -15.61 13.63 -23.56
C ASP A 212 -14.32 12.84 -23.78
N HIS A 213 -14.20 11.69 -23.09
CA HIS A 213 -13.02 10.84 -23.15
C HIS A 213 -11.70 11.53 -22.73
N SER A 214 -11.76 12.54 -21.85
CA SER A 214 -10.60 13.29 -21.36
C SER A 214 -9.47 12.39 -20.80
N HIS A 215 -9.77 11.18 -20.38
CA HIS A 215 -8.81 10.15 -19.94
C HIS A 215 -8.01 9.51 -21.08
N LEU A 216 -8.38 9.74 -22.34
CA LEU A 216 -7.70 9.20 -23.53
C LEU A 216 -6.86 10.24 -24.28
N PHE A 217 -6.82 11.50 -23.84
CA PHE A 217 -6.22 12.60 -24.59
C PHE A 217 -4.74 12.36 -24.91
N ALA A 218 -3.96 11.77 -23.99
CA ALA A 218 -2.58 11.40 -24.28
C ALA A 218 -2.48 10.37 -25.42
N ALA A 219 -3.35 9.34 -25.41
CA ALA A 219 -3.35 8.29 -26.44
C ALA A 219 -3.86 8.84 -27.81
N VAL A 220 -4.89 9.68 -27.77
CA VAL A 220 -5.41 10.36 -28.96
C VAL A 220 -4.35 11.25 -29.59
N GLY A 221 -3.71 12.10 -28.77
CA GLY A 221 -2.65 12.96 -29.24
C GLY A 221 -1.42 12.21 -29.75
N ALA A 222 -1.09 11.06 -29.15
CA ALA A 222 -0.03 10.19 -29.69
C ALA A 222 -0.39 9.69 -31.10
N ALA A 223 -1.63 9.24 -31.30
CA ALA A 223 -2.11 8.78 -32.61
C ALA A 223 -2.12 9.89 -33.68
N MET A 224 -2.21 11.17 -33.25
CA MET A 224 -2.16 12.33 -34.13
C MET A 224 -0.72 12.76 -34.49
N ASN A 225 0.29 12.16 -33.89
CA ASN A 225 1.70 12.49 -34.09
C ASN A 225 2.51 11.28 -34.65
N PRO A 226 2.14 10.68 -35.79
CA PRO A 226 2.97 9.68 -36.43
C PRO A 226 4.27 10.34 -36.91
N GLN A 227 5.36 9.56 -36.92
CA GLN A 227 6.63 10.04 -37.47
C GLN A 227 6.58 10.06 -39.01
N ASP A 228 7.29 11.00 -39.60
CA ASP A 228 7.45 11.06 -41.06
C ASP A 228 8.02 9.73 -41.61
N ASN A 229 7.41 9.22 -42.67
CA ASN A 229 7.78 7.94 -43.32
C ASN A 229 7.61 6.68 -42.45
N GLN A 230 6.81 6.72 -41.40
CA GLN A 230 6.49 5.52 -40.60
C GLN A 230 5.64 4.55 -41.46
N GLU A 231 6.13 3.32 -41.59
CA GLU A 231 5.40 2.27 -42.31
C GLU A 231 4.26 1.70 -41.46
N ALA A 232 3.15 1.39 -42.12
CA ALA A 232 2.05 0.67 -41.50
C ALA A 232 2.43 -0.81 -41.31
N ILE A 233 2.15 -1.36 -40.14
CA ILE A 233 2.41 -2.76 -39.81
C ILE A 233 1.12 -3.49 -39.43
N PRO A 234 1.04 -4.82 -39.67
CA PRO A 234 -0.12 -5.59 -39.23
C PRO A 234 -0.29 -5.52 -37.71
N LEU A 235 -1.52 -5.31 -37.25
CA LEU A 235 -1.84 -5.32 -35.81
C LEU A 235 -1.40 -6.62 -35.14
N GLU A 236 -1.43 -7.73 -35.87
CA GLU A 236 -0.98 -9.06 -35.42
C GLU A 236 0.52 -9.07 -35.08
N THR A 237 1.34 -8.31 -35.79
CA THR A 237 2.79 -8.19 -35.52
C THR A 237 3.05 -7.60 -34.11
N LEU A 238 2.28 -6.60 -33.70
CA LEU A 238 2.37 -6.03 -32.35
C LEU A 238 1.98 -7.05 -31.29
N ILE A 239 0.89 -7.80 -31.53
CA ILE A 239 0.43 -8.86 -30.61
C ILE A 239 1.49 -9.95 -30.46
N GLN A 240 2.14 -10.36 -31.55
CA GLN A 240 3.20 -11.37 -31.54
C GLN A 240 4.46 -10.87 -30.80
N ARG A 241 4.88 -9.62 -31.06
CA ARG A 241 6.02 -9.02 -30.36
C ARG A 241 5.80 -8.94 -28.84
N LEU A 242 4.60 -8.55 -28.41
CA LEU A 242 4.24 -8.57 -26.99
C LEU A 242 4.23 -9.98 -26.39
N SER A 243 3.85 -10.99 -27.18
CA SER A 243 3.78 -12.38 -26.71
C SER A 243 5.16 -13.07 -26.63
N SER A 244 6.18 -12.55 -27.31
CA SER A 244 7.53 -13.14 -27.34
C SER A 244 8.36 -12.88 -26.07
N GLY A 245 7.83 -12.09 -25.14
CA GLY A 245 8.51 -11.70 -23.88
C GLY A 245 9.56 -10.60 -24.08
N ILE A 246 9.62 -9.69 -23.13
CA ILE A 246 10.57 -8.58 -23.13
C ILE A 246 11.88 -9.05 -22.47
N LYS A 247 12.99 -9.06 -23.21
CA LYS A 247 14.33 -9.19 -22.60
C LYS A 247 14.79 -7.80 -22.19
N MET A 248 14.91 -7.56 -20.89
CA MET A 248 15.35 -6.28 -20.35
C MET A 248 16.68 -6.45 -19.61
N ASP A 249 17.60 -5.52 -19.83
CA ASP A 249 18.70 -5.32 -18.89
C ASP A 249 18.15 -4.55 -17.69
N PHE A 250 18.29 -5.12 -16.50
CA PHE A 250 17.70 -4.59 -15.28
C PHE A 250 18.64 -3.58 -14.61
N GLU A 251 18.20 -2.34 -14.43
CA GLU A 251 18.88 -1.36 -13.56
C GLU A 251 18.67 -1.70 -12.07
N VAL A 252 17.52 -2.31 -11.73
CA VAL A 252 17.21 -2.71 -10.37
C VAL A 252 17.91 -4.03 -10.03
N LYS A 253 18.65 -4.03 -8.92
CA LYS A 253 19.34 -5.22 -8.44
C LYS A 253 18.36 -6.35 -8.14
N ARG A 254 18.73 -7.54 -8.52
CA ARG A 254 17.99 -8.76 -8.22
C ARG A 254 18.64 -9.48 -7.05
N MET A 255 17.82 -10.16 -6.26
CA MET A 255 18.24 -10.95 -5.12
C MET A 255 18.06 -12.44 -5.41
N GLU A 256 18.69 -13.27 -4.59
CA GLU A 256 18.46 -14.71 -4.63
C GLU A 256 17.01 -15.04 -4.23
N PRO A 257 16.41 -16.09 -4.78
CA PRO A 257 15.11 -16.60 -4.35
C PRO A 257 15.07 -16.88 -2.85
N LEU A 258 13.90 -16.64 -2.22
CA LEU A 258 13.71 -16.92 -0.79
C LEU A 258 13.91 -18.41 -0.49
N PHE A 259 13.24 -19.25 -1.25
CA PHE A 259 13.34 -20.71 -1.18
C PHE A 259 13.73 -21.28 -2.55
N LYS A 260 14.58 -22.30 -2.54
CA LYS A 260 15.03 -22.96 -3.78
C LYS A 260 13.91 -23.79 -4.39
N ASP A 261 13.17 -24.48 -3.54
CA ASP A 261 12.13 -25.43 -3.87
C ASP A 261 11.17 -25.65 -2.68
N GLN A 262 10.16 -26.46 -2.87
CA GLN A 262 9.18 -26.81 -1.86
C GLN A 262 9.81 -27.48 -0.63
N GLU A 263 10.82 -28.32 -0.81
CA GLU A 263 11.49 -29.01 0.30
C GLU A 263 12.24 -28.04 1.21
N ASP A 264 12.84 -26.97 0.65
CA ASP A 264 13.49 -25.89 1.40
C ASP A 264 12.47 -25.10 2.24
N TYR A 265 11.30 -24.82 1.66
CA TYR A 265 10.18 -24.19 2.39
C TYR A 265 9.60 -25.10 3.48
N ASP A 266 9.42 -26.39 3.20
CA ASP A 266 8.90 -27.35 4.19
C ASP A 266 9.84 -27.49 5.40
N ARG A 267 11.16 -27.46 5.18
CA ARG A 267 12.17 -27.42 6.26
C ARG A 267 12.05 -26.15 7.10
N PHE A 268 11.82 -25.00 6.45
CA PHE A 268 11.58 -23.73 7.15
C PHE A 268 10.31 -23.83 8.03
N CYS A 269 9.20 -24.30 7.49
CA CYS A 269 7.96 -24.50 8.21
C CYS A 269 8.12 -25.45 9.38
N ALA A 270 8.78 -26.61 9.19
CA ALA A 270 9.02 -27.59 10.23
C ALA A 270 9.85 -27.04 11.40
N ARG A 271 10.86 -26.20 11.11
CA ARG A 271 11.66 -25.53 12.14
C ARG A 271 10.82 -24.58 12.99
N HIS A 272 9.95 -23.78 12.37
CA HIS A 272 9.10 -22.83 13.10
C HIS A 272 7.92 -23.51 13.78
N ALA A 273 7.46 -24.65 13.25
CA ALA A 273 6.40 -25.46 13.84
C ALA A 273 6.77 -26.04 15.22
N SER A 274 8.04 -26.09 15.59
CA SER A 274 8.48 -26.52 16.92
C SER A 274 8.17 -25.51 18.03
N ASN A 275 7.90 -24.25 17.69
CA ASN A 275 7.66 -23.16 18.64
C ASN A 275 6.17 -22.81 18.69
N HIS A 276 5.34 -23.74 19.13
CA HIS A 276 3.90 -23.55 19.24
C HIS A 276 3.46 -23.05 20.60
N VAL A 277 2.49 -22.14 20.61
CA VAL A 277 1.69 -21.85 21.79
C VAL A 277 0.80 -23.08 22.08
N LYS A 278 0.87 -23.58 23.31
CA LYS A 278 0.00 -24.66 23.74
C LYS A 278 -1.46 -24.21 23.61
N SER A 279 -2.25 -24.92 22.84
CA SER A 279 -3.66 -24.60 22.61
C SER A 279 -4.55 -25.70 23.23
N GLY A 280 -5.66 -25.27 23.81
CA GLY A 280 -6.68 -26.15 24.43
C GLY A 280 -8.07 -25.88 23.85
N ASP A 281 -9.00 -26.71 24.17
CA ASP A 281 -10.41 -26.58 23.82
C ASP A 281 -11.17 -25.88 24.95
N LEU A 282 -11.68 -24.66 24.68
CA LEU A 282 -12.46 -23.91 25.67
C LEU A 282 -13.71 -24.64 26.11
N SER A 283 -14.37 -25.41 25.24
CA SER A 283 -15.63 -26.08 25.54
C SER A 283 -15.52 -27.19 26.61
N SER A 284 -14.31 -27.70 26.79
CA SER A 284 -13.99 -28.75 27.76
C SER A 284 -13.15 -28.26 28.94
N TYR A 285 -12.88 -26.94 29.02
CA TYR A 285 -12.01 -26.39 30.06
C TYR A 285 -12.73 -26.28 31.42
N GLU A 286 -12.00 -26.60 32.47
CA GLU A 286 -12.44 -26.46 33.86
C GLU A 286 -11.46 -25.58 34.64
N GLY A 287 -11.97 -24.58 35.38
CA GLY A 287 -11.17 -23.73 36.25
C GLY A 287 -11.14 -22.25 35.85
N CYS A 288 -10.13 -21.56 36.35
CA CYS A 288 -9.96 -20.14 36.08
C CYS A 288 -9.26 -19.89 34.73
N CYS A 289 -9.72 -18.91 34.01
CA CYS A 289 -9.05 -18.40 32.82
C CYS A 289 -8.91 -16.87 32.88
N TYR A 290 -8.04 -16.32 32.04
CA TYR A 290 -7.64 -14.92 32.03
C TYR A 290 -7.90 -14.33 30.64
N LEU A 291 -8.57 -13.17 30.60
CA LEU A 291 -8.91 -12.49 29.37
C LEU A 291 -7.93 -11.34 29.11
N GLY A 292 -7.24 -11.39 27.99
CA GLY A 292 -6.46 -10.28 27.45
C GLY A 292 -7.11 -9.69 26.22
N ILE A 293 -7.18 -8.34 26.12
CA ILE A 293 -7.69 -7.63 24.93
C ILE A 293 -6.67 -6.59 24.51
N ASP A 294 -6.13 -6.74 23.28
CA ASP A 294 -5.30 -5.73 22.65
C ASP A 294 -6.15 -4.94 21.65
N ALA A 295 -6.40 -3.68 21.96
CA ALA A 295 -7.11 -2.74 21.09
C ALA A 295 -6.12 -1.86 20.34
N GLY A 296 -5.59 -2.36 19.24
CA GLY A 296 -4.72 -1.60 18.36
C GLY A 296 -5.46 -0.53 17.55
N SER A 297 -4.72 0.25 16.79
CA SER A 297 -5.27 1.31 15.93
C SER A 297 -6.13 0.77 14.77
N THR A 298 -5.81 -0.41 14.26
CA THR A 298 -6.47 -1.01 13.09
C THR A 298 -7.26 -2.27 13.43
N THR A 299 -6.76 -3.07 14.36
CA THR A 299 -7.31 -4.39 14.71
C THR A 299 -7.48 -4.52 16.22
N THR A 300 -8.47 -5.30 16.63
CA THR A 300 -8.60 -5.77 18.01
C THR A 300 -8.35 -7.28 18.07
N LYS A 301 -7.56 -7.68 19.07
CA LYS A 301 -7.31 -9.08 19.37
C LYS A 301 -7.82 -9.37 20.77
N ALA A 302 -8.33 -10.58 20.99
CA ALA A 302 -8.63 -11.08 22.32
C ALA A 302 -8.11 -12.50 22.46
N ALA A 303 -7.58 -12.80 23.63
CA ALA A 303 -7.11 -14.12 23.99
C ALA A 303 -7.68 -14.52 25.35
N LEU A 304 -8.12 -15.78 25.46
CA LEU A 304 -8.47 -16.39 26.73
C LEU A 304 -7.44 -17.47 27.02
N VAL A 305 -6.79 -17.36 28.17
CA VAL A 305 -5.67 -18.21 28.56
C VAL A 305 -5.99 -18.92 29.86
N GLY A 306 -5.70 -20.23 29.95
CA GLY A 306 -5.81 -21.00 31.16
C GLY A 306 -4.70 -20.70 32.17
N GLU A 307 -4.81 -21.25 33.40
CA GLU A 307 -3.84 -21.05 34.49
C GLU A 307 -2.42 -21.52 34.14
N ASP A 308 -2.29 -22.47 33.24
CA ASP A 308 -1.03 -23.03 32.78
C ASP A 308 -0.47 -22.37 31.52
N GLY A 309 -1.07 -21.24 31.07
CA GLY A 309 -0.69 -20.56 29.85
C GLY A 309 -1.26 -21.17 28.56
N THR A 310 -2.12 -22.18 28.66
CA THR A 310 -2.79 -22.79 27.49
C THR A 310 -3.74 -21.77 26.86
N LEU A 311 -3.58 -21.50 25.56
CA LEU A 311 -4.49 -20.64 24.79
C LEU A 311 -5.80 -21.39 24.52
N LEU A 312 -6.88 -20.94 25.14
CA LEU A 312 -8.22 -21.57 25.09
C LEU A 312 -9.09 -20.95 23.97
N TYR A 313 -8.92 -19.67 23.71
CA TYR A 313 -9.67 -18.95 22.68
C TYR A 313 -8.83 -17.80 22.13
N ARG A 314 -8.99 -17.53 20.85
CA ARG A 314 -8.35 -16.39 20.15
C ARG A 314 -9.36 -15.70 19.26
N PHE A 315 -9.28 -14.38 19.24
CA PHE A 315 -10.03 -13.52 18.34
C PHE A 315 -9.08 -12.52 17.68
N TYR A 316 -9.28 -12.29 16.41
CA TYR A 316 -8.52 -11.29 15.64
C TYR A 316 -9.42 -10.72 14.57
N ASP A 317 -9.73 -9.42 14.63
CA ASP A 317 -10.52 -8.77 13.59
C ASP A 317 -10.22 -7.27 13.46
N ASN A 318 -10.64 -6.70 12.32
CA ASN A 318 -10.48 -5.29 12.03
C ASN A 318 -11.47 -4.45 12.86
N ASN A 319 -11.00 -3.29 13.34
CA ASN A 319 -11.81 -2.38 14.16
C ASN A 319 -12.93 -1.70 13.39
N ASN A 320 -12.82 -1.57 12.07
CA ASN A 320 -13.77 -0.83 11.24
C ASN A 320 -14.12 0.55 11.82
N GLY A 321 -13.14 1.22 12.45
CA GLY A 321 -13.30 2.51 13.12
C GLY A 321 -13.82 2.45 14.58
N SER A 322 -14.15 1.28 15.12
CA SER A 322 -14.64 1.13 16.50
C SER A 322 -14.02 -0.06 17.23
N PRO A 323 -12.87 0.10 17.91
CA PRO A 323 -12.27 -0.95 18.70
C PRO A 323 -13.20 -1.47 19.81
N LEU A 324 -14.01 -0.60 20.40
CA LEU A 324 -14.97 -0.99 21.43
C LEU A 324 -16.04 -1.97 20.89
N ALA A 325 -16.61 -1.67 19.72
CA ALA A 325 -17.61 -2.57 19.12
C ALA A 325 -17.02 -3.94 18.79
N THR A 326 -15.77 -3.96 18.30
CA THR A 326 -15.04 -5.21 18.00
C THR A 326 -14.73 -5.99 19.26
N ALA A 327 -14.29 -5.34 20.34
CA ALA A 327 -14.05 -5.98 21.63
C ALA A 327 -15.35 -6.57 22.24
N ILE A 328 -16.47 -5.83 22.14
CA ILE A 328 -17.78 -6.34 22.61
C ILE A 328 -18.16 -7.62 21.84
N ARG A 329 -17.91 -7.68 20.54
CA ARG A 329 -18.17 -8.87 19.72
C ARG A 329 -17.31 -10.04 20.21
N ALA A 330 -16.00 -9.83 20.41
CA ALA A 330 -15.10 -10.86 20.93
C ALA A 330 -15.58 -11.43 22.28
N ILE A 331 -15.99 -10.55 23.20
CA ILE A 331 -16.50 -10.95 24.52
C ILE A 331 -17.81 -11.75 24.41
N ARG A 332 -18.71 -11.38 23.49
CA ARG A 332 -19.94 -12.14 23.24
C ARG A 332 -19.65 -13.53 22.71
N GLU A 333 -18.73 -13.65 21.75
CA GLU A 333 -18.32 -14.95 21.22
C GLU A 333 -17.65 -15.83 22.29
N ILE A 334 -16.83 -15.24 23.17
CA ILE A 334 -16.26 -15.96 24.33
C ILE A 334 -17.37 -16.42 25.26
N LYS A 335 -18.31 -15.56 25.59
CA LYS A 335 -19.43 -15.87 26.50
C LYS A 335 -20.32 -17.01 25.99
N GLU A 336 -20.54 -17.08 24.68
CA GLU A 336 -21.32 -18.14 24.04
C GLU A 336 -20.62 -19.49 24.09
N GLN A 337 -19.29 -19.51 24.16
CA GLN A 337 -18.48 -20.73 24.16
C GLN A 337 -17.94 -21.12 25.55
N LEU A 338 -18.02 -20.21 26.53
CA LEU A 338 -17.50 -20.44 27.88
C LEU A 338 -18.37 -21.45 28.63
N PRO A 339 -17.84 -22.62 29.02
CA PRO A 339 -18.61 -23.60 29.75
C PRO A 339 -18.87 -23.16 31.20
N GLU A 340 -19.90 -23.70 31.84
CA GLU A 340 -20.22 -23.40 33.24
C GLU A 340 -19.12 -23.82 34.25
N THR A 341 -18.24 -24.72 33.83
CA THR A 341 -17.08 -25.21 34.60
C THR A 341 -15.90 -24.25 34.58
N ALA A 342 -15.90 -23.23 33.66
CA ALA A 342 -14.86 -22.25 33.53
C ALA A 342 -15.35 -20.85 33.94
N ARG A 343 -14.43 -20.05 34.48
CA ARG A 343 -14.70 -18.64 34.81
C ARG A 343 -13.54 -17.76 34.44
N ILE A 344 -13.84 -16.55 33.93
CA ILE A 344 -12.83 -15.50 33.76
C ILE A 344 -12.52 -14.92 35.13
N ALA A 345 -11.31 -15.16 35.62
CA ALA A 345 -10.87 -14.75 36.95
C ALA A 345 -10.27 -13.34 36.95
N TYR A 346 -9.70 -12.89 35.79
CA TYR A 346 -9.09 -11.59 35.61
C TYR A 346 -9.11 -11.16 34.17
N SER A 347 -9.18 -9.87 33.93
CA SER A 347 -9.27 -9.27 32.59
C SER A 347 -8.37 -8.05 32.46
N CYS A 348 -7.67 -7.93 31.34
CA CYS A 348 -6.75 -6.83 31.07
C CYS A 348 -6.91 -6.32 29.65
N SER A 349 -6.79 -5.01 29.45
CA SER A 349 -6.70 -4.38 28.15
C SER A 349 -5.32 -3.75 27.94
N THR A 350 -4.91 -3.68 26.66
CA THR A 350 -3.68 -3.01 26.23
C THR A 350 -3.88 -2.37 24.85
N GLY A 351 -2.86 -1.66 24.35
CA GLY A 351 -2.90 -0.97 23.06
C GLY A 351 -3.51 0.42 23.12
N TYR A 352 -3.72 1.05 21.95
CA TYR A 352 -4.24 2.43 21.85
C TYR A 352 -5.62 2.63 22.49
N GLY A 353 -6.46 1.59 22.50
CA GLY A 353 -7.80 1.60 23.09
C GLY A 353 -7.83 1.16 24.56
N GLU A 354 -6.71 0.95 25.22
CA GLU A 354 -6.59 0.39 26.58
C GLU A 354 -7.53 1.08 27.57
N ALA A 355 -7.38 2.38 27.77
CA ALA A 355 -8.17 3.12 28.76
C ALA A 355 -9.67 3.14 28.42
N LEU A 356 -10.02 3.23 27.13
CA LEU A 356 -11.40 3.17 26.66
C LEU A 356 -12.04 1.82 26.99
N LEU A 357 -11.34 0.72 26.68
CA LEU A 357 -11.87 -0.63 26.91
C LEU A 357 -11.97 -0.94 28.40
N LYS A 358 -10.94 -0.57 29.19
CA LYS A 358 -10.97 -0.74 30.64
C LYS A 358 -12.19 -0.04 31.25
N ALA A 359 -12.42 1.21 30.87
CA ALA A 359 -13.56 2.00 31.41
C ALA A 359 -14.92 1.47 30.91
N ALA A 360 -15.07 1.22 29.62
CA ALA A 360 -16.34 0.84 29.01
C ALA A 360 -16.78 -0.58 29.35
N LEU A 361 -15.83 -1.51 29.49
CA LEU A 361 -16.09 -2.93 29.75
C LEU A 361 -15.86 -3.31 31.22
N MET A 362 -15.43 -2.34 32.06
CA MET A 362 -15.10 -2.55 33.47
C MET A 362 -14.06 -3.68 33.66
N LEU A 363 -13.02 -3.68 32.83
CA LEU A 363 -11.94 -4.64 32.96
C LEU A 363 -11.13 -4.36 34.24
N ASP A 364 -10.53 -5.42 34.79
CA ASP A 364 -9.78 -5.32 36.05
C ASP A 364 -8.56 -4.42 35.90
N GLU A 365 -7.85 -4.51 34.77
CA GLU A 365 -6.63 -3.74 34.54
C GLU A 365 -6.48 -3.24 33.09
N GLY A 366 -5.67 -2.18 32.91
CA GLY A 366 -5.10 -1.72 31.67
C GLY A 366 -3.61 -1.67 31.80
N GLU A 367 -2.87 -2.29 30.89
CA GLU A 367 -1.42 -2.39 30.93
C GLU A 367 -0.79 -1.76 29.70
N VAL A 368 0.37 -1.16 29.88
CA VAL A 368 1.18 -0.59 28.79
C VAL A 368 1.56 -1.71 27.80
N GLU A 369 1.34 -1.45 26.53
CA GLU A 369 1.56 -2.43 25.47
C GLU A 369 2.98 -3.05 25.49
N THR A 370 4.02 -2.23 25.71
CA THR A 370 5.40 -2.70 25.80
C THR A 370 5.61 -3.71 26.93
N ILE A 371 4.95 -3.49 28.07
CA ILE A 371 5.03 -4.39 29.22
C ILE A 371 4.27 -5.69 28.94
N SER A 372 3.09 -5.59 28.32
CA SER A 372 2.32 -6.75 27.89
C SER A 372 3.12 -7.63 26.92
N HIS A 373 3.80 -7.03 25.94
CA HIS A 373 4.69 -7.74 25.01
C HIS A 373 5.83 -8.44 25.74
N TYR A 374 6.46 -7.77 26.70
CA TYR A 374 7.56 -8.35 27.47
C TYR A 374 7.10 -9.55 28.30
N TYR A 375 6.02 -9.44 29.05
CA TYR A 375 5.52 -10.55 29.87
C TYR A 375 5.12 -11.77 29.02
N ALA A 376 4.49 -11.54 27.86
CA ALA A 376 4.14 -12.61 26.95
C ALA A 376 5.39 -13.30 26.39
N ALA A 377 6.39 -12.52 25.96
CA ALA A 377 7.64 -13.06 25.42
C ALA A 377 8.42 -13.85 26.49
N ALA A 378 8.58 -13.29 27.68
CA ALA A 378 9.31 -13.92 28.78
C ALA A 378 8.61 -15.20 29.31
N PHE A 379 7.28 -15.30 29.12
CA PHE A 379 6.56 -16.53 29.46
C PHE A 379 6.96 -17.71 28.54
N PHE A 380 7.17 -17.45 27.25
CA PHE A 380 7.56 -18.48 26.28
C PHE A 380 9.08 -18.66 26.17
N GLU A 381 9.84 -17.59 26.31
CA GLU A 381 11.31 -17.56 26.27
C GLU A 381 11.83 -16.77 27.48
N PRO A 382 12.06 -17.44 28.64
CA PRO A 382 12.49 -16.75 29.86
C PRO A 382 13.80 -15.98 29.73
N ASP A 383 14.68 -16.40 28.83
CA ASP A 383 15.99 -15.79 28.58
C ASP A 383 15.96 -14.77 27.41
N VAL A 384 14.76 -14.24 27.05
CA VAL A 384 14.61 -13.31 25.94
C VAL A 384 15.49 -12.06 26.10
N ASP A 385 16.30 -11.78 25.08
CA ASP A 385 17.17 -10.60 25.00
C ASP A 385 16.54 -9.44 24.22
N CYS A 386 15.75 -9.79 23.21
CA CYS A 386 15.15 -8.82 22.29
C CYS A 386 13.79 -9.28 21.81
N ILE A 387 12.83 -8.38 21.82
CA ILE A 387 11.53 -8.57 21.20
C ILE A 387 11.45 -7.64 20.00
N LEU A 388 11.19 -8.22 18.85
CA LEU A 388 10.93 -7.48 17.62
C LEU A 388 9.44 -7.62 17.29
N ASP A 389 8.67 -6.58 17.58
CA ASP A 389 7.26 -6.50 17.24
C ASP A 389 7.07 -5.67 15.98
N ILE A 390 6.47 -6.26 14.93
CA ILE A 390 6.13 -5.54 13.70
C ILE A 390 4.63 -5.70 13.46
N GLY A 391 3.91 -4.68 13.87
CA GLY A 391 2.47 -4.56 13.69
C GLY A 391 2.06 -4.07 12.31
N GLY A 392 0.79 -3.73 12.18
CA GLY A 392 0.24 -3.14 10.95
C GLY A 392 0.71 -1.72 10.70
N GLN A 393 0.87 -0.88 11.74
CA GLN A 393 1.18 0.54 11.60
C GLN A 393 2.43 0.99 12.34
N ASP A 394 2.83 0.25 13.34
CA ASP A 394 4.00 0.53 14.17
C ASP A 394 4.92 -0.69 14.25
N MET A 395 6.11 -0.45 14.68
CA MET A 395 7.06 -1.48 15.06
C MET A 395 7.79 -1.07 16.33
N LYS A 396 8.12 -2.06 17.13
CA LYS A 396 8.85 -1.89 18.38
C LYS A 396 10.01 -2.88 18.42
N CYS A 397 11.15 -2.41 18.89
CA CYS A 397 12.24 -3.26 19.33
C CYS A 397 12.42 -3.03 20.83
N ILE A 398 12.16 -4.05 21.62
CA ILE A 398 12.26 -4.02 23.07
C ILE A 398 13.50 -4.83 23.46
N LYS A 399 14.51 -4.18 24.01
CA LYS A 399 15.69 -4.87 24.52
C LYS A 399 15.52 -5.17 26.00
N ILE A 400 15.85 -6.38 26.37
CA ILE A 400 15.76 -6.89 27.73
C ILE A 400 17.18 -7.12 28.25
N LYS A 401 17.41 -6.72 29.48
CA LYS A 401 18.63 -6.97 30.20
C LYS A 401 18.33 -7.30 31.66
N ASP A 402 18.94 -8.36 32.15
CA ASP A 402 18.77 -8.81 33.54
C ASP A 402 17.26 -8.98 33.92
N GLY A 403 16.46 -9.52 33.01
CA GLY A 403 15.02 -9.75 33.23
C GLY A 403 14.16 -8.48 33.30
N THR A 404 14.65 -7.35 32.79
CA THR A 404 13.92 -6.07 32.75
C THR A 404 14.03 -5.41 31.40
N VAL A 405 13.03 -4.58 31.05
CA VAL A 405 13.08 -3.77 29.83
C VAL A 405 14.16 -2.70 29.97
N ASP A 406 15.23 -2.84 29.19
CA ASP A 406 16.37 -1.91 29.18
C ASP A 406 16.12 -0.71 28.27
N SER A 407 15.64 -0.96 27.04
CA SER A 407 15.34 0.10 26.09
C SER A 407 14.24 -0.31 25.12
N VAL A 408 13.52 0.70 24.60
CA VAL A 408 12.47 0.54 23.61
C VAL A 408 12.73 1.49 22.46
N GLN A 409 12.81 0.95 21.25
CA GLN A 409 12.92 1.73 20.03
C GLN A 409 11.63 1.59 19.23
N LEU A 410 11.04 2.72 18.88
CA LEU A 410 9.76 2.81 18.18
C LEU A 410 9.96 3.42 16.80
N ASN A 411 9.12 3.01 15.85
CA ASN A 411 9.01 3.69 14.57
C ASN A 411 7.84 4.68 14.62
N GLU A 412 8.08 5.86 15.15
CA GLU A 412 7.04 6.88 15.36
C GLU A 412 6.65 7.67 14.09
N ALA A 413 7.53 7.69 13.08
CA ALA A 413 7.39 8.66 11.99
C ALA A 413 7.12 8.04 10.60
N CYS A 414 7.20 6.73 10.44
CA CYS A 414 7.12 6.14 9.10
C CYS A 414 6.67 4.68 9.10
N SER A 415 5.56 4.40 8.44
CA SER A 415 5.03 3.04 8.29
C SER A 415 5.84 2.14 7.33
N SER A 416 6.97 2.59 6.82
CA SER A 416 7.77 1.85 5.82
C SER A 416 8.41 0.55 6.33
N GLY A 417 8.40 0.32 7.64
CA GLY A 417 8.82 -0.93 8.27
C GLY A 417 7.67 -1.77 8.81
N CYS A 418 6.41 -1.50 8.45
CA CYS A 418 5.22 -2.11 9.06
C CYS A 418 4.36 -2.83 8.04
N GLY A 419 3.48 -3.71 8.52
CA GLY A 419 2.63 -4.56 7.68
C GLY A 419 1.66 -3.80 6.76
N SER A 420 1.15 -2.63 7.19
CA SER A 420 0.27 -1.80 6.36
C SER A 420 0.92 -1.32 5.06
N PHE A 421 2.24 -1.28 5.02
CA PHE A 421 2.98 -0.99 3.81
C PHE A 421 2.82 -2.11 2.78
N ILE A 422 3.03 -3.37 3.19
CA ILE A 422 2.82 -4.55 2.33
C ILE A 422 1.35 -4.63 1.90
N GLU A 423 0.42 -4.42 2.83
CA GLU A 423 -1.03 -4.41 2.55
C GLU A 423 -1.41 -3.37 1.48
N THR A 424 -0.84 -2.17 1.56
CA THR A 424 -1.09 -1.10 0.59
C THR A 424 -0.66 -1.52 -0.81
N PHE A 425 0.51 -2.16 -0.94
CA PHE A 425 0.99 -2.64 -2.24
C PHE A 425 0.20 -3.85 -2.74
N ALA A 426 -0.14 -4.81 -1.87
CA ALA A 426 -1.00 -5.93 -2.24
C ALA A 426 -2.32 -5.45 -2.85
N ARG A 427 -3.01 -4.53 -2.17
CA ARG A 427 -4.25 -3.94 -2.66
C ARG A 427 -4.07 -3.16 -3.96
N SER A 428 -2.99 -2.40 -4.11
CA SER A 428 -2.71 -1.64 -5.33
C SER A 428 -2.46 -2.55 -6.55
N LEU A 429 -2.04 -3.78 -6.30
CA LEU A 429 -1.84 -4.82 -7.30
C LEU A 429 -3.02 -5.79 -7.42
N ASN A 430 -4.13 -5.51 -6.72
CA ASN A 430 -5.35 -6.30 -6.70
C ASN A 430 -5.19 -7.73 -6.14
N TYR A 431 -4.38 -7.85 -5.09
CA TYR A 431 -4.16 -9.07 -4.32
C TYR A 431 -4.71 -8.95 -2.90
N SER A 432 -5.15 -10.06 -2.31
CA SER A 432 -5.26 -10.17 -0.86
C SER A 432 -3.85 -10.13 -0.24
N VAL A 433 -3.74 -9.78 1.05
CA VAL A 433 -2.43 -9.76 1.73
C VAL A 433 -1.82 -11.15 1.78
N GLU A 434 -2.66 -12.17 2.00
CA GLU A 434 -2.29 -13.57 2.09
C GLU A 434 -1.79 -14.12 0.74
N ASP A 435 -2.49 -13.82 -0.36
CA ASP A 435 -2.08 -14.25 -1.70
C ASP A 435 -0.79 -13.54 -2.11
N PHE A 436 -0.69 -12.25 -1.81
CA PHE A 436 0.52 -11.48 -2.07
C PHE A 436 1.74 -12.03 -1.32
N ALA A 437 1.56 -12.43 -0.06
CA ALA A 437 2.61 -13.08 0.73
C ALA A 437 3.01 -14.44 0.15
N ARG A 438 2.04 -15.24 -0.32
CA ARG A 438 2.32 -16.54 -0.96
C ARG A 438 3.09 -16.39 -2.28
N GLU A 439 2.78 -15.39 -3.09
CA GLU A 439 3.51 -15.10 -4.32
C GLU A 439 5.01 -14.89 -4.06
N ALA A 440 5.38 -14.26 -2.93
CA ALA A 440 6.77 -13.99 -2.58
C ALA A 440 7.62 -15.25 -2.42
N LEU A 441 7.04 -16.36 -1.94
CA LEU A 441 7.78 -17.53 -1.46
C LEU A 441 8.66 -18.17 -2.54
N PHE A 442 8.17 -18.22 -3.77
CA PHE A 442 8.85 -18.85 -4.90
C PHE A 442 9.17 -17.85 -6.03
N ALA A 443 9.34 -16.58 -5.68
CA ALA A 443 9.82 -15.56 -6.61
C ALA A 443 11.18 -15.96 -7.18
N LYS A 444 11.30 -15.95 -8.51
CA LYS A 444 12.52 -16.39 -9.20
C LYS A 444 13.64 -15.37 -9.16
N ASN A 445 13.27 -14.09 -9.23
CA ASN A 445 14.20 -12.97 -9.30
C ASN A 445 13.73 -11.82 -8.38
N PRO A 446 13.70 -12.02 -7.03
CA PRO A 446 13.24 -10.98 -6.12
C PRO A 446 13.97 -9.66 -6.34
N THR A 447 13.24 -8.57 -6.27
CA THR A 447 13.75 -7.25 -6.60
C THR A 447 14.29 -6.53 -5.36
N ASP A 448 15.55 -6.07 -5.35
CA ASP A 448 16.05 -5.21 -4.26
C ASP A 448 15.47 -3.80 -4.40
N LEU A 449 14.42 -3.54 -3.65
CA LEU A 449 13.73 -2.25 -3.61
C LEU A 449 14.42 -1.22 -2.70
N GLY A 450 15.48 -1.62 -2.00
CA GLY A 450 16.24 -0.78 -1.08
C GLY A 450 15.56 -0.54 0.27
N THR A 451 16.07 0.43 1.03
CA THR A 451 15.63 0.77 2.40
C THR A 451 15.14 2.20 2.50
N ARG A 452 14.31 2.66 1.57
CA ARG A 452 13.83 4.05 1.56
C ARG A 452 12.39 4.14 2.10
N CYS A 453 11.93 5.36 2.39
CA CYS A 453 10.56 5.58 2.86
C CYS A 453 9.53 5.14 1.79
N THR A 454 8.28 4.99 2.22
CA THR A 454 7.15 4.52 1.39
C THR A 454 7.04 5.24 0.04
N VAL A 455 7.32 6.54 0.00
CA VAL A 455 7.25 7.36 -1.23
C VAL A 455 8.30 6.93 -2.24
N PHE A 456 9.54 6.76 -1.78
CA PHE A 456 10.63 6.29 -2.65
C PHE A 456 10.48 4.82 -3.04
N MET A 457 9.88 4.02 -2.17
CA MET A 457 9.60 2.63 -2.44
C MET A 457 8.58 2.48 -3.57
N ASN A 458 7.54 3.32 -3.60
CA ASN A 458 6.62 3.39 -4.74
C ASN A 458 7.35 3.60 -6.06
N SER A 459 8.31 4.52 -6.09
CA SER A 459 9.11 4.79 -7.29
C SER A 459 9.95 3.57 -7.69
N ASN A 460 10.56 2.88 -6.72
CA ASN A 460 11.34 1.67 -6.99
C ASN A 460 10.46 0.50 -7.46
N VAL A 461 9.28 0.32 -6.87
CA VAL A 461 8.29 -0.67 -7.34
C VAL A 461 7.87 -0.37 -8.76
N LYS A 462 7.57 0.88 -9.09
CA LYS A 462 7.22 1.30 -10.45
C LYS A 462 8.35 1.05 -11.44
N GLN A 463 9.59 1.36 -11.04
CA GLN A 463 10.75 1.09 -11.88
C GLN A 463 10.91 -0.41 -12.11
N ALA A 464 10.82 -1.23 -11.06
CA ALA A 464 10.86 -2.67 -11.19
C ALA A 464 9.76 -3.23 -12.12
N GLN A 465 8.55 -2.67 -12.04
CA GLN A 465 7.45 -3.02 -12.94
C GLN A 465 7.77 -2.66 -14.41
N LYS A 466 8.30 -1.47 -14.65
CA LYS A 466 8.75 -1.05 -15.99
C LYS A 466 9.82 -1.98 -16.54
N GLU A 467 10.65 -2.52 -15.68
CA GLU A 467 11.70 -3.49 -16.00
C GLU A 467 11.22 -4.95 -16.05
N GLY A 468 9.90 -5.17 -15.98
CA GLY A 468 9.29 -6.49 -16.14
C GLY A 468 9.38 -7.40 -14.90
N ALA A 469 9.57 -6.84 -13.70
CA ALA A 469 9.48 -7.61 -12.47
C ALA A 469 8.06 -8.14 -12.28
N THR A 470 7.95 -9.41 -11.93
CA THR A 470 6.66 -10.05 -11.63
C THR A 470 6.11 -9.57 -10.29
N VAL A 471 4.83 -9.81 -10.04
CA VAL A 471 4.22 -9.54 -8.73
C VAL A 471 4.93 -10.33 -7.63
N ALA A 472 5.32 -11.56 -7.90
CA ALA A 472 6.11 -12.40 -7.01
C ALA A 472 7.46 -11.75 -6.64
N ASP A 473 8.21 -11.26 -7.63
CA ASP A 473 9.51 -10.59 -7.42
C ASP A 473 9.38 -9.31 -6.59
N ILE A 474 8.29 -8.56 -6.82
CA ILE A 474 7.99 -7.33 -6.08
C ILE A 474 7.56 -7.65 -4.64
N SER A 475 6.71 -8.64 -4.44
CA SER A 475 6.25 -9.06 -3.12
C SER A 475 7.42 -9.51 -2.23
N ALA A 476 8.31 -10.34 -2.78
CA ALA A 476 9.52 -10.76 -2.10
C ALA A 476 10.44 -9.58 -1.76
N GLY A 477 10.60 -8.64 -2.69
CA GLY A 477 11.38 -7.43 -2.49
C GLY A 477 10.80 -6.49 -1.43
N LEU A 478 9.48 -6.38 -1.35
CA LEU A 478 8.81 -5.58 -0.32
C LEU A 478 8.96 -6.21 1.07
N ALA A 479 8.80 -7.53 1.20
CA ALA A 479 9.03 -8.23 2.45
C ALA A 479 10.45 -8.00 2.96
N TYR A 480 11.45 -8.14 2.09
CA TYR A 480 12.83 -7.83 2.41
C TYR A 480 13.04 -6.37 2.85
N SER A 481 12.46 -5.43 2.13
CA SER A 481 12.60 -4.00 2.42
C SER A 481 11.98 -3.61 3.76
N VAL A 482 10.84 -4.19 4.14
CA VAL A 482 10.19 -3.96 5.44
C VAL A 482 11.12 -4.38 6.57
N ILE A 483 11.63 -5.59 6.52
CA ILE A 483 12.53 -6.11 7.55
C ILE A 483 13.86 -5.33 7.58
N LYS A 484 14.41 -5.02 6.42
CA LYS A 484 15.63 -4.21 6.31
C LYS A 484 15.44 -2.80 6.90
N ASN A 485 14.29 -2.17 6.67
CA ASN A 485 13.95 -0.88 7.28
C ASN A 485 13.84 -1.01 8.81
N ALA A 486 13.17 -2.05 9.30
CA ALA A 486 13.05 -2.35 10.70
C ALA A 486 14.44 -2.45 11.36
N LEU A 487 15.28 -3.33 10.87
CA LEU A 487 16.59 -3.63 11.45
C LEU A 487 17.58 -2.46 11.33
N PHE A 488 17.74 -1.89 10.13
CA PHE A 488 18.83 -0.93 9.88
C PHE A 488 18.43 0.54 10.07
N LYS A 489 17.16 0.90 9.92
CA LYS A 489 16.73 2.31 10.04
C LYS A 489 16.16 2.63 11.41
N VAL A 490 15.38 1.72 11.99
CA VAL A 490 14.74 1.92 13.28
C VAL A 490 15.65 1.41 14.39
N ILE A 491 16.00 0.14 14.37
CA ILE A 491 16.83 -0.49 15.41
C ILE A 491 18.31 -0.08 15.27
N LYS A 492 18.73 0.28 14.04
CA LYS A 492 20.10 0.71 13.71
C LYS A 492 21.17 -0.32 14.08
N ILE A 493 20.85 -1.61 13.91
CA ILE A 493 21.84 -2.66 14.13
C ILE A 493 22.98 -2.54 13.11
N THR A 494 24.17 -2.83 13.57
CA THR A 494 25.36 -2.94 12.72
C THR A 494 25.75 -4.40 12.50
N ASN A 495 25.46 -5.25 13.47
CA ASN A 495 25.71 -6.69 13.41
C ASN A 495 24.49 -7.47 13.93
N ALA A 496 24.31 -8.70 13.46
CA ALA A 496 23.23 -9.57 13.96
C ALA A 496 23.31 -9.82 15.47
N SER A 497 24.52 -9.87 16.04
CA SER A 497 24.76 -10.00 17.48
C SER A 497 24.20 -8.84 18.31
N ASP A 498 23.90 -7.69 17.71
CA ASP A 498 23.30 -6.56 18.42
C ASP A 498 21.87 -6.84 18.89
N LEU A 499 21.21 -7.87 18.34
CA LEU A 499 19.87 -8.32 18.75
C LEU A 499 19.89 -9.25 19.97
N GLY A 500 21.04 -9.86 20.31
CA GLY A 500 21.15 -10.89 21.35
C GLY A 500 21.05 -12.31 20.76
N GLU A 501 20.98 -13.30 21.65
CA GLU A 501 20.92 -14.73 21.29
C GLU A 501 19.48 -15.26 21.28
N HIS A 502 18.61 -14.71 22.15
CA HIS A 502 17.23 -15.10 22.34
C HIS A 502 16.28 -14.00 21.83
N VAL A 503 15.90 -14.09 20.55
CA VAL A 503 15.08 -13.07 19.87
C VAL A 503 13.67 -13.61 19.67
N VAL A 504 12.69 -12.93 20.24
CA VAL A 504 11.26 -13.23 20.04
C VAL A 504 10.69 -12.27 18.99
N VAL A 505 10.07 -12.80 17.95
CA VAL A 505 9.38 -12.00 16.93
C VAL A 505 7.87 -12.06 17.16
N GLN A 506 7.21 -10.93 17.08
CA GLN A 506 5.78 -10.75 17.33
C GLN A 506 5.16 -9.82 16.28
N GLY A 507 3.84 -9.80 16.21
CA GLY A 507 3.08 -8.92 15.33
C GLY A 507 2.62 -9.57 14.03
N GLY A 508 1.56 -8.98 13.47
CA GLY A 508 0.85 -9.54 12.30
C GLY A 508 1.70 -9.64 11.03
N THR A 509 2.75 -8.83 10.90
CA THR A 509 3.64 -8.86 9.74
C THR A 509 4.38 -10.21 9.61
N PHE A 510 4.62 -10.90 10.71
CA PHE A 510 5.30 -12.19 10.72
C PHE A 510 4.42 -13.40 10.33
N TYR A 511 3.12 -13.20 10.07
CA TYR A 511 2.32 -14.18 9.33
C TYR A 511 2.76 -14.28 7.85
N ASN A 512 3.53 -13.32 7.36
CA ASN A 512 4.19 -13.40 6.07
C ASN A 512 5.53 -14.14 6.23
N ASP A 513 5.61 -15.37 5.75
CA ASP A 513 6.81 -16.22 5.86
C ASP A 513 8.04 -15.61 5.20
N ALA A 514 7.87 -14.78 4.17
CA ALA A 514 8.98 -14.04 3.57
C ALA A 514 9.58 -13.03 4.55
N CYS A 515 8.74 -12.33 5.33
CA CYS A 515 9.20 -11.43 6.39
C CYS A 515 9.88 -12.21 7.51
N LEU A 516 9.29 -13.32 7.92
CA LEU A 516 9.85 -14.17 8.96
C LEU A 516 11.21 -14.75 8.55
N LEU A 517 11.37 -15.18 7.31
CA LEU A 517 12.64 -15.69 6.78
C LEU A 517 13.76 -14.64 6.87
N TYR A 518 13.47 -13.38 6.51
CA TYR A 518 14.47 -12.32 6.53
C TYR A 518 14.88 -11.88 7.94
N THR A 519 14.10 -12.15 8.97
CA THR A 519 14.45 -11.91 10.37
C THR A 519 15.17 -13.07 11.03
N SER A 520 14.90 -14.30 10.57
CA SER A 520 15.54 -15.50 11.10
C SER A 520 16.91 -15.67 10.47
N PRO A 521 18.01 -15.83 11.26
CA PRO A 521 19.30 -16.17 10.68
C PRO A 521 19.20 -17.52 9.99
N SER A 522 19.16 -17.51 8.67
CA SER A 522 19.24 -18.70 7.86
C SER A 522 20.61 -19.34 8.08
N PRO A 523 20.74 -20.67 8.05
CA PRO A 523 22.05 -21.33 7.97
C PRO A 523 22.93 -20.82 6.83
N ARG A 524 22.34 -20.15 5.81
CA ARG A 524 23.05 -19.50 4.71
C ARG A 524 23.72 -18.18 5.13
N ASP A 525 23.20 -17.48 6.16
CA ASP A 525 23.77 -16.20 6.60
C ASP A 525 24.99 -16.38 7.51
N ARG A 526 25.18 -17.57 8.09
CA ARG A 526 26.38 -17.92 8.87
C ARG A 526 27.65 -18.08 8.04
N THR A 527 27.54 -18.14 6.72
CA THR A 527 28.67 -18.32 5.79
C THR A 527 29.09 -17.04 5.07
N ARG A 528 28.48 -15.90 5.39
CA ARG A 528 28.85 -14.57 4.87
C ARG A 528 29.15 -13.60 6.01
N SER A 529 30.07 -13.99 6.90
CA SER A 529 30.78 -13.08 7.78
C SER A 529 32.03 -12.53 7.09
#